data_33f92e32f068ee3526f2dc93ad7c7431
#
_entry.id   33f92e32f068ee3526f2dc93ad7c7431
#
_cell.length_a   1.000
_cell.length_b   1.000
_cell.length_c   1.000
_cell.angle_alpha   90.00
_cell.angle_beta   90.00
_cell.angle_gamma   90.00
#
_symmetry.space_group_name_H-M   'P 1'
#
loop_
_entity.id
_entity.type
_entity.pdbx_description
1 polymer ?
#
loop_
_entity_poly.entity_id
_entity_poly.type
_entity_poly.pdbx_seq_one_letter_code
_entity_poly.pdbx_strand_id
1 'polypeptide(L)'
;MKRRASRLLSTTTFTTVAALGLAMALTGCTKLETTSPSTVRDGGAAANSVNQVKLGTVDCSRAKCVALTFDAGPSENSAKLLDILKDEKVPATFFTLGKNHIAKYPELVKRMDAEGHEVASHTWSHKILTDLEPDEAREELRRPNEAIEKLIGHKPTLMRPPQGRTNDEVNKISREEGLSEILWSVTAKDYTTNDSALIQKRVLDQTERDGIILLHDIYKGTVPAVPGIIDGLKKRGFVFVTVPQLLAPGKAEPGKVYR
;
A
#
# COMPACT_ATOMS: atom_id res chain seq x y z
N MET A 1 -95.64 -32.73 23.38
CA MET A 1 -94.69 -31.73 23.94
C MET A 1 -93.24 -32.18 23.59
N LYS A 2 -92.65 -31.63 22.50
CA LYS A 2 -91.31 -31.96 22.03
C LYS A 2 -90.56 -30.62 21.92
N ARG A 3 -89.56 -30.37 22.77
CA ARG A 3 -88.70 -29.21 22.65
C ARG A 3 -87.57 -29.49 21.65
N ARG A 4 -87.50 -28.65 20.60
CA ARG A 4 -86.39 -28.64 19.66
C ARG A 4 -85.21 -27.78 20.23
N ALA A 5 -84.06 -28.38 20.32
CA ALA A 5 -82.85 -27.69 20.65
C ALA A 5 -82.22 -27.15 19.34
N SER A 6 -82.00 -25.85 19.30
CA SER A 6 -81.30 -25.20 18.20
C SER A 6 -79.79 -25.21 18.50
N ARG A 7 -78.99 -25.77 17.61
CA ARG A 7 -77.52 -25.69 17.67
C ARG A 7 -77.08 -24.40 16.96
N LEU A 8 -76.43 -23.54 17.71
CA LEU A 8 -75.65 -22.41 17.18
C LEU A 8 -74.32 -22.91 16.65
N LEU A 9 -74.06 -22.72 15.37
CA LEU A 9 -72.74 -22.86 14.74
C LEU A 9 -71.94 -21.57 15.02
N SER A 10 -70.83 -21.69 15.73
CA SER A 10 -69.87 -20.63 15.92
C SER A 10 -68.86 -20.70 14.80
N THR A 11 -68.85 -19.70 13.94
CA THR A 11 -67.82 -19.52 12.87
C THR A 11 -66.65 -18.76 13.43
N THR A 12 -65.52 -19.46 13.61
CA THR A 12 -64.28 -18.86 14.04
C THR A 12 -63.53 -18.32 12.79
N THR A 13 -63.48 -17.01 12.69
CA THR A 13 -62.69 -16.31 11.64
C THR A 13 -61.22 -16.29 12.07
N PHE A 14 -60.38 -16.98 11.30
CA PHE A 14 -58.91 -16.87 11.44
C PHE A 14 -58.46 -15.61 10.73
N THR A 15 -57.97 -14.64 11.47
CA THR A 15 -57.29 -13.45 10.95
C THR A 15 -55.80 -13.79 10.81
N THR A 16 -55.35 -13.94 9.54
CA THR A 16 -53.95 -14.06 9.21
C THR A 16 -53.28 -12.69 9.31
N VAL A 17 -52.43 -12.50 10.32
CA VAL A 17 -51.56 -11.34 10.46
C VAL A 17 -50.35 -11.59 9.54
N ALA A 18 -50.26 -10.87 8.44
CA ALA A 18 -49.07 -10.83 7.60
C ALA A 18 -48.02 -9.97 8.28
N ALA A 19 -46.98 -10.60 8.84
CA ALA A 19 -45.80 -9.90 9.35
C ALA A 19 -44.97 -9.43 8.16
N LEU A 20 -45.04 -8.13 7.83
CA LEU A 20 -44.05 -7.49 6.95
C LEU A 20 -42.71 -7.47 7.67
N GLY A 21 -41.81 -8.37 7.29
CA GLY A 21 -40.41 -8.32 7.71
C GLY A 21 -39.70 -7.14 7.03
N LEU A 22 -39.45 -6.08 7.80
CA LEU A 22 -38.59 -4.96 7.40
C LEU A 22 -37.15 -5.46 7.38
N ALA A 23 -36.63 -5.83 6.21
CA ALA A 23 -35.23 -6.13 6.02
C ALA A 23 -34.45 -4.83 6.21
N MET A 24 -33.90 -4.62 7.40
CA MET A 24 -32.86 -3.59 7.61
C MET A 24 -31.64 -4.02 6.80
N ALA A 25 -31.39 -3.32 5.69
CA ALA A 25 -30.12 -3.36 5.00
C ALA A 25 -29.06 -2.78 5.97
N LEU A 26 -28.29 -3.65 6.59
CA LEU A 26 -27.06 -3.28 7.29
C LEU A 26 -26.11 -2.76 6.23
N THR A 27 -26.04 -1.45 6.05
CA THR A 27 -24.93 -0.79 5.37
C THR A 27 -23.70 -0.99 6.22
N GLY A 28 -23.07 -2.15 6.07
CA GLY A 28 -21.78 -2.43 6.66
C GLY A 28 -20.77 -1.45 6.08
N CYS A 29 -20.15 -0.61 6.92
CA CYS A 29 -18.88 -0.01 6.58
C CYS A 29 -17.92 -1.15 6.26
N THR A 30 -17.67 -1.41 4.98
CA THR A 30 -16.67 -2.39 4.55
C THR A 30 -15.31 -1.88 5.02
N LYS A 31 -14.79 -2.50 6.07
CA LYS A 31 -13.45 -2.25 6.54
C LYS A 31 -12.51 -2.66 5.41
N LEU A 32 -11.63 -1.75 4.99
CA LEU A 32 -10.61 -2.03 3.98
C LEU A 32 -9.82 -3.28 4.41
N GLU A 33 -9.88 -4.34 3.60
CA GLU A 33 -9.10 -5.54 3.82
C GLU A 33 -7.65 -5.28 3.39
N THR A 34 -6.73 -5.46 4.33
CA THR A 34 -5.29 -5.34 4.07
C THR A 34 -4.57 -6.60 4.51
N THR A 35 -3.56 -7.01 3.74
CA THR A 35 -2.72 -8.17 4.06
C THR A 35 -1.38 -7.70 4.62
N SER A 36 -0.94 -8.28 5.74
CA SER A 36 0.37 -7.96 6.31
C SER A 36 1.52 -8.59 5.51
N PRO A 37 2.72 -7.98 5.49
CA PRO A 37 3.87 -8.57 4.83
C PRO A 37 4.22 -9.99 5.33
N SER A 38 4.09 -10.24 6.63
CA SER A 38 4.31 -11.58 7.19
C SER A 38 3.32 -12.61 6.66
N THR A 39 2.04 -12.26 6.54
CA THR A 39 1.02 -13.16 5.97
C THR A 39 1.36 -13.58 4.54
N VAL A 40 1.82 -12.63 3.70
CA VAL A 40 2.23 -12.91 2.32
C VAL A 40 3.44 -13.82 2.27
N ARG A 41 4.46 -13.50 3.07
CA ARG A 41 5.70 -14.26 3.16
C ARG A 41 5.44 -15.72 3.58
N ASP A 42 4.68 -15.90 4.64
CA ASP A 42 4.43 -17.21 5.23
C ASP A 42 3.53 -18.07 4.32
N GLY A 43 2.55 -17.47 3.63
CA GLY A 43 1.76 -18.14 2.60
C GLY A 43 2.59 -18.55 1.37
N GLY A 44 3.56 -17.75 0.97
CA GLY A 44 4.47 -18.03 -0.13
C GLY A 44 5.48 -19.15 0.16
N ALA A 45 5.89 -19.32 1.41
CA ALA A 45 6.81 -20.38 1.82
C ALA A 45 6.22 -21.79 1.62
N ALA A 46 4.90 -21.93 1.70
CA ALA A 46 4.21 -23.20 1.45
C ALA A 46 4.09 -23.55 -0.05
N ALA A 47 4.25 -22.58 -0.95
CA ALA A 47 3.97 -22.72 -2.38
C ALA A 47 5.21 -22.98 -3.26
N ASN A 48 6.45 -22.68 -2.82
CA ASN A 48 7.61 -22.73 -3.72
C ASN A 48 8.94 -23.02 -3.02
N SER A 49 9.39 -24.25 -3.12
CA SER A 49 10.80 -24.63 -2.92
C SER A 49 11.69 -24.50 -4.18
N VAL A 50 11.21 -23.94 -5.30
CA VAL A 50 11.88 -24.13 -6.62
C VAL A 50 12.29 -22.86 -7.37
N ASN A 51 11.93 -21.65 -6.95
CA ASN A 51 12.44 -20.43 -7.61
C ASN A 51 12.81 -19.36 -6.57
N GLN A 52 14.01 -19.47 -6.02
CA GLN A 52 14.67 -18.33 -5.38
C GLN A 52 15.03 -17.30 -6.48
N VAL A 53 14.10 -16.40 -6.72
CA VAL A 53 14.41 -15.17 -7.45
C VAL A 53 15.51 -14.46 -6.65
N LYS A 54 16.48 -13.87 -7.36
CA LYS A 54 17.55 -12.98 -6.86
C LYS A 54 17.00 -11.70 -6.17
N LEU A 55 16.10 -11.85 -5.25
CA LEU A 55 15.60 -10.79 -4.38
C LEU A 55 16.39 -10.91 -3.09
N GLY A 56 17.56 -10.27 -3.04
CA GLY A 56 18.39 -10.07 -1.86
C GLY A 56 18.52 -11.26 -0.90
N THR A 57 19.69 -11.43 -0.33
CA THR A 57 20.05 -12.55 0.56
C THR A 57 19.41 -12.49 1.95
N VAL A 58 18.44 -11.59 2.21
CA VAL A 58 17.84 -11.38 3.53
C VAL A 58 16.56 -12.22 3.69
N ASP A 59 16.61 -13.14 4.65
CA ASP A 59 15.42 -13.90 5.07
C ASP A 59 14.64 -13.15 6.16
N CYS A 60 13.58 -12.45 5.78
CA CYS A 60 12.73 -11.68 6.69
C CYS A 60 11.87 -12.55 7.62
N SER A 61 11.81 -13.87 7.42
CA SER A 61 11.19 -14.77 8.40
C SER A 61 12.04 -14.86 9.68
N ARG A 62 13.34 -14.63 9.56
CA ARG A 62 14.33 -14.68 10.65
C ARG A 62 14.87 -13.30 11.04
N ALA A 63 15.13 -12.43 10.07
CA ALA A 63 15.62 -11.08 10.30
C ALA A 63 14.48 -10.13 10.71
N LYS A 64 14.82 -9.06 11.42
CA LYS A 64 13.89 -7.97 11.78
C LYS A 64 13.84 -6.96 10.65
N CYS A 65 13.12 -7.30 9.57
CA CYS A 65 13.05 -6.47 8.37
C CYS A 65 12.15 -5.25 8.53
N VAL A 66 12.46 -4.20 7.74
CA VAL A 66 11.65 -2.99 7.57
C VAL A 66 11.84 -2.45 6.15
N ALA A 67 10.78 -1.95 5.54
CA ALA A 67 10.84 -1.27 4.25
C ALA A 67 10.80 0.26 4.43
N LEU A 68 11.85 0.94 3.95
CA LEU A 68 11.90 2.39 3.87
C LEU A 68 11.31 2.81 2.53
N THR A 69 10.26 3.66 2.53
CA THR A 69 9.58 4.05 1.30
C THR A 69 9.41 5.55 1.18
N PHE A 70 9.50 6.06 -0.05
CA PHE A 70 9.42 7.49 -0.35
C PHE A 70 8.36 7.74 -1.44
N ASP A 71 7.45 8.67 -1.17
CA ASP A 71 6.35 9.03 -2.06
C ASP A 71 6.59 10.37 -2.76
N ALA A 72 5.89 10.55 -3.88
CA ALA A 72 5.76 11.79 -4.62
C ALA A 72 7.05 12.37 -5.24
N GLY A 73 8.18 11.64 -5.17
CA GLY A 73 9.39 11.98 -5.89
C GLY A 73 9.36 11.53 -7.38
N PRO A 74 10.50 11.65 -8.10
CA PRO A 74 11.73 12.30 -7.67
C PRO A 74 11.62 13.83 -7.58
N SER A 75 12.49 14.43 -6.76
CA SER A 75 12.60 15.86 -6.53
C SER A 75 14.06 16.34 -6.62
N GLU A 76 14.29 17.63 -6.38
CA GLU A 76 15.64 18.18 -6.26
C GLU A 76 16.45 17.57 -5.10
N ASN A 77 15.76 17.01 -4.09
CA ASN A 77 16.39 16.39 -2.93
C ASN A 77 16.74 14.91 -3.15
N SER A 78 16.18 14.26 -4.18
CA SER A 78 16.31 12.81 -4.40
C SER A 78 17.73 12.40 -4.69
N ALA A 79 18.54 13.24 -5.38
CA ALA A 79 19.95 12.93 -5.63
C ALA A 79 20.73 12.76 -4.31
N LYS A 80 20.54 13.68 -3.35
CA LYS A 80 21.15 13.61 -2.03
C LYS A 80 20.63 12.43 -1.21
N LEU A 81 19.33 12.12 -1.32
CA LEU A 81 18.76 10.94 -0.68
C LEU A 81 19.41 9.66 -1.18
N LEU A 82 19.59 9.51 -2.50
CA LEU A 82 20.23 8.35 -3.11
C LEU A 82 21.70 8.22 -2.68
N ASP A 83 22.43 9.34 -2.55
CA ASP A 83 23.80 9.31 -1.99
C ASP A 83 23.81 8.75 -0.58
N ILE A 84 22.90 9.22 0.30
CA ILE A 84 22.78 8.72 1.69
C ILE A 84 22.45 7.21 1.70
N LEU A 85 21.47 6.78 0.91
CA LEU A 85 21.06 5.36 0.86
C LEU A 85 22.20 4.46 0.36
N LYS A 86 22.97 4.94 -0.62
CA LYS A 86 24.15 4.25 -1.16
C LYS A 86 25.27 4.12 -0.12
N ASP A 87 25.62 5.22 0.55
CA ASP A 87 26.65 5.24 1.59
C ASP A 87 26.28 4.32 2.75
N GLU A 88 25.01 4.32 3.15
CA GLU A 88 24.45 3.48 4.20
C GLU A 88 24.18 2.03 3.75
N LYS A 89 24.27 1.72 2.44
CA LYS A 89 23.94 0.43 1.84
C LYS A 89 22.50 -0.03 2.16
N VAL A 90 21.56 0.90 2.07
CA VAL A 90 20.15 0.70 2.41
C VAL A 90 19.31 0.72 1.13
N PRO A 91 18.68 -0.39 0.74
CA PRO A 91 17.69 -0.38 -0.33
C PRO A 91 16.38 0.28 0.17
N ALA A 92 15.64 0.89 -0.76
CA ALA A 92 14.37 1.54 -0.49
C ALA A 92 13.36 1.26 -1.62
N THR A 93 12.10 1.65 -1.40
CA THR A 93 11.07 1.64 -2.45
C THR A 93 10.59 3.07 -2.69
N PHE A 94 10.62 3.49 -3.95
CA PHE A 94 10.20 4.82 -4.38
C PHE A 94 8.88 4.74 -5.13
N PHE A 95 7.83 5.33 -4.58
CA PHE A 95 6.54 5.50 -5.26
C PHE A 95 6.56 6.82 -6.01
N THR A 96 6.94 6.75 -7.28
CA THR A 96 7.26 7.93 -8.10
C THR A 96 6.01 8.53 -8.74
N LEU A 97 5.94 9.86 -8.73
CA LEU A 97 4.84 10.62 -9.31
C LEU A 97 5.15 11.03 -10.76
N GLY A 98 4.16 10.87 -11.66
CA GLY A 98 4.38 11.03 -13.11
C GLY A 98 4.67 12.45 -13.56
N LYS A 99 3.65 13.31 -13.50
CA LYS A 99 3.52 14.55 -14.29
C LYS A 99 4.69 15.54 -14.20
N ASN A 100 5.11 15.92 -13.03
CA ASN A 100 6.14 16.95 -12.85
C ASN A 100 7.41 16.42 -12.20
N HIS A 101 7.48 15.13 -11.98
CA HIS A 101 8.55 14.45 -11.25
C HIS A 101 9.33 13.51 -12.15
N ILE A 102 8.75 12.38 -12.59
CA ILE A 102 9.41 11.47 -13.55
C ILE A 102 9.85 12.22 -14.81
N ALA A 103 8.96 13.08 -15.37
CA ALA A 103 9.27 13.84 -16.57
C ALA A 103 10.39 14.88 -16.39
N LYS A 104 10.54 15.44 -15.18
CA LYS A 104 11.56 16.44 -14.87
C LYS A 104 12.90 15.83 -14.46
N TYR A 105 12.88 14.65 -13.83
CA TYR A 105 14.05 14.00 -13.27
C TYR A 105 14.21 12.54 -13.75
N PRO A 106 14.19 12.27 -15.08
CA PRO A 106 14.23 10.89 -15.60
C PRO A 106 15.51 10.15 -15.20
N GLU A 107 16.64 10.86 -15.11
CA GLU A 107 17.92 10.24 -14.72
C GLU A 107 17.94 9.79 -13.25
N LEU A 108 17.15 10.43 -12.37
CA LEU A 108 17.02 9.97 -10.99
C LEU A 108 16.20 8.69 -10.89
N VAL A 109 15.17 8.53 -11.74
CA VAL A 109 14.41 7.26 -11.83
C VAL A 109 15.31 6.11 -12.29
N LYS A 110 16.12 6.33 -13.33
CA LYS A 110 17.11 5.34 -13.78
C LYS A 110 18.13 5.01 -12.70
N ARG A 111 18.57 6.04 -11.95
CA ARG A 111 19.52 5.88 -10.86
C ARG A 111 18.94 5.05 -9.71
N MET A 112 17.67 5.28 -9.36
CA MET A 112 16.96 4.48 -8.34
C MET A 112 17.01 3.00 -8.67
N ASP A 113 16.65 2.64 -9.91
CA ASP A 113 16.66 1.24 -10.37
C ASP A 113 18.09 0.67 -10.42
N ALA A 114 19.04 1.40 -11.01
CA ALA A 114 20.42 0.96 -11.15
C ALA A 114 21.15 0.76 -9.80
N GLU A 115 20.76 1.48 -8.75
CA GLU A 115 21.28 1.32 -7.38
C GLU A 115 20.55 0.26 -6.56
N GLY A 116 19.58 -0.47 -7.18
CA GLY A 116 18.90 -1.62 -6.56
C GLY A 116 17.71 -1.25 -5.68
N HIS A 117 17.18 -0.06 -5.83
CA HIS A 117 15.91 0.33 -5.23
C HIS A 117 14.73 -0.17 -6.06
N GLU A 118 13.59 -0.38 -5.41
CA GLU A 118 12.34 -0.66 -6.11
C GLU A 118 11.72 0.65 -6.59
N VAL A 119 11.40 0.73 -7.89
CA VAL A 119 10.68 1.87 -8.48
C VAL A 119 9.23 1.48 -8.72
N ALA A 120 8.32 2.14 -8.03
CA ALA A 120 6.89 1.91 -8.02
C ALA A 120 6.12 3.18 -8.44
N SER A 121 4.81 3.04 -8.63
CA SER A 121 3.94 4.11 -9.11
C SER A 121 3.22 4.84 -7.98
N HIS A 122 3.12 6.18 -8.07
CA HIS A 122 2.29 7.01 -7.18
C HIS A 122 1.27 7.84 -7.97
N THR A 123 0.74 7.30 -9.06
CA THR A 123 -0.16 7.92 -10.01
C THR A 123 0.51 8.96 -10.92
N TRP A 124 -0.24 9.48 -11.89
CA TRP A 124 0.29 10.47 -12.82
C TRP A 124 0.32 11.87 -12.22
N SER A 125 -0.77 12.32 -11.59
CA SER A 125 -0.94 13.71 -11.14
C SER A 125 -1.36 13.86 -9.68
N HIS A 126 -1.27 12.78 -8.88
CA HIS A 126 -1.63 12.74 -7.47
C HIS A 126 -3.12 13.01 -7.19
N LYS A 127 -4.00 12.73 -8.14
CA LYS A 127 -5.44 12.79 -7.91
C LYS A 127 -5.88 11.66 -6.98
N ILE A 128 -6.89 11.91 -6.19
CA ILE A 128 -7.50 10.89 -5.32
C ILE A 128 -8.30 9.92 -6.20
N LEU A 129 -7.83 8.68 -6.34
CA LEU A 129 -8.39 7.70 -7.29
C LEU A 129 -9.86 7.38 -7.00
N THR A 130 -10.26 7.38 -5.73
CA THR A 130 -11.65 7.11 -5.32
C THR A 130 -12.64 8.22 -5.68
N ASP A 131 -12.15 9.38 -6.10
CA ASP A 131 -12.95 10.55 -6.46
C ASP A 131 -13.03 10.73 -7.98
N LEU A 132 -12.46 9.80 -8.76
CA LEU A 132 -12.39 9.82 -10.22
C LEU A 132 -13.37 8.82 -10.85
N GLU A 133 -13.78 9.10 -12.08
CA GLU A 133 -14.41 8.11 -12.94
C GLU A 133 -13.41 6.99 -13.28
N PRO A 134 -13.88 5.74 -13.50
CA PRO A 134 -13.00 4.57 -13.70
C PRO A 134 -11.94 4.75 -14.79
N ASP A 135 -12.29 5.36 -15.93
CA ASP A 135 -11.34 5.60 -17.01
C ASP A 135 -10.27 6.62 -16.65
N GLU A 136 -10.63 7.67 -15.90
CA GLU A 136 -9.66 8.65 -15.39
C GLU A 136 -8.71 8.02 -14.36
N ALA A 137 -9.24 7.18 -13.45
CA ALA A 137 -8.44 6.45 -12.49
C ALA A 137 -7.46 5.49 -13.19
N ARG A 138 -7.90 4.81 -14.25
CA ARG A 138 -7.05 3.95 -15.08
C ARG A 138 -5.91 4.73 -15.72
N GLU A 139 -6.18 5.90 -16.28
CA GLU A 139 -5.14 6.76 -16.88
C GLU A 139 -4.13 7.26 -15.83
N GLU A 140 -4.57 7.58 -14.62
CA GLU A 140 -3.69 7.95 -13.50
C GLU A 140 -2.73 6.81 -13.12
N LEU A 141 -3.09 5.55 -13.34
CA LEU A 141 -2.24 4.38 -13.09
C LEU A 141 -1.39 4.00 -14.30
N ARG A 142 -1.97 3.99 -15.50
CA ARG A 142 -1.30 3.53 -16.73
C ARG A 142 -0.15 4.44 -17.15
N ARG A 143 -0.37 5.76 -17.17
CA ARG A 143 0.62 6.74 -17.66
C ARG A 143 1.95 6.73 -16.90
N PRO A 144 1.99 6.74 -15.56
CA PRO A 144 3.27 6.66 -14.84
C PRO A 144 3.96 5.31 -15.07
N ASN A 145 3.22 4.20 -15.17
CA ASN A 145 3.78 2.89 -15.43
C ASN A 145 4.49 2.82 -16.78
N GLU A 146 3.87 3.35 -17.83
CA GLU A 146 4.49 3.45 -19.16
C GLU A 146 5.73 4.36 -19.15
N ALA A 147 5.68 5.47 -18.40
CA ALA A 147 6.82 6.38 -18.28
C ALA A 147 7.99 5.71 -17.53
N ILE A 148 7.72 4.97 -16.46
CA ILE A 148 8.74 4.22 -15.72
C ILE A 148 9.32 3.11 -16.59
N GLU A 149 8.48 2.26 -17.20
CA GLU A 149 8.92 1.17 -18.08
C GLU A 149 9.87 1.68 -19.18
N LYS A 150 9.56 2.83 -19.77
CA LYS A 150 10.39 3.46 -20.80
C LYS A 150 11.78 3.86 -20.29
N LEU A 151 11.92 4.16 -18.99
CA LEU A 151 13.17 4.60 -18.39
C LEU A 151 14.02 3.43 -17.88
N ILE A 152 13.40 2.40 -17.27
CA ILE A 152 14.11 1.32 -16.59
C ILE A 152 13.95 -0.05 -17.26
N GLY A 153 13.11 -0.17 -18.31
CA GLY A 153 12.97 -1.39 -19.12
C GLY A 153 12.00 -2.44 -18.56
N HIS A 154 11.37 -2.19 -17.44
CA HIS A 154 10.33 -3.07 -16.87
C HIS A 154 9.19 -2.27 -16.21
N LYS A 155 8.00 -2.85 -16.21
CA LYS A 155 6.82 -2.23 -15.59
C LYS A 155 6.86 -2.33 -14.08
N PRO A 156 6.46 -1.26 -13.35
CA PRO A 156 6.14 -1.38 -11.94
C PRO A 156 5.00 -2.39 -11.71
N THR A 157 5.11 -3.14 -10.63
CA THR A 157 4.04 -4.05 -10.16
C THR A 157 3.38 -3.56 -8.89
N LEU A 158 3.94 -2.50 -8.30
CA LEU A 158 3.46 -1.88 -7.07
C LEU A 158 3.02 -0.44 -7.32
N MET A 159 1.98 -0.06 -6.63
CA MET A 159 1.55 1.33 -6.57
C MET A 159 1.16 1.73 -5.15
N ARG A 160 1.18 3.02 -4.86
CA ARG A 160 0.59 3.57 -3.65
C ARG A 160 -0.48 4.58 -4.04
N PRO A 161 -1.75 4.39 -3.62
CA PRO A 161 -2.79 5.36 -3.92
C PRO A 161 -2.56 6.66 -3.13
N PRO A 162 -2.77 7.83 -3.72
CA PRO A 162 -2.68 9.11 -3.02
C PRO A 162 -3.49 9.13 -1.73
N GLN A 163 -2.87 9.61 -0.64
CA GLN A 163 -3.42 9.63 0.72
C GLN A 163 -3.83 8.24 1.27
N GLY A 164 -3.45 7.15 0.62
CA GLY A 164 -3.86 5.78 1.00
C GLY A 164 -5.35 5.51 0.74
N ARG A 165 -6.03 6.35 -0.06
CA ARG A 165 -7.45 6.19 -0.35
C ARG A 165 -7.66 5.19 -1.47
N THR A 166 -8.33 4.10 -1.14
CA THR A 166 -8.68 3.03 -2.07
C THR A 166 -10.08 2.47 -1.77
N ASN A 167 -10.64 1.74 -2.72
CA ASN A 167 -11.92 1.05 -2.63
C ASN A 167 -11.96 -0.12 -3.63
N ASP A 168 -13.06 -0.87 -3.68
CA ASP A 168 -13.20 -2.04 -4.56
C ASP A 168 -13.02 -1.71 -6.05
N GLU A 169 -13.46 -0.52 -6.50
CA GLU A 169 -13.28 -0.11 -7.90
C GLU A 169 -11.80 0.21 -8.19
N VAL A 170 -11.10 0.91 -7.30
CA VAL A 170 -9.64 1.13 -7.43
C VAL A 170 -8.89 -0.19 -7.40
N ASN A 171 -9.25 -1.11 -6.49
CA ASN A 171 -8.66 -2.45 -6.41
C ASN A 171 -8.86 -3.24 -7.72
N LYS A 172 -10.04 -3.12 -8.35
CA LYS A 172 -10.34 -3.76 -9.64
C LYS A 172 -9.49 -3.17 -10.76
N ILE A 173 -9.40 -1.84 -10.86
CA ILE A 173 -8.58 -1.15 -11.86
C ILE A 173 -7.09 -1.50 -11.64
N SER A 174 -6.61 -1.49 -10.39
CA SER A 174 -5.24 -1.90 -10.05
C SER A 174 -4.94 -3.32 -10.50
N ARG A 175 -5.89 -4.25 -10.33
CA ARG A 175 -5.77 -5.63 -10.80
C ARG A 175 -5.65 -5.72 -12.32
N GLU A 176 -6.47 -4.98 -13.04
CA GLU A 176 -6.47 -4.94 -14.50
C GLU A 176 -5.17 -4.33 -15.06
N GLU A 177 -4.58 -3.37 -14.36
CA GLU A 177 -3.29 -2.75 -14.69
C GLU A 177 -2.07 -3.55 -14.17
N GLY A 178 -2.29 -4.70 -13.49
CA GLY A 178 -1.23 -5.54 -12.96
C GLY A 178 -0.54 -4.99 -11.71
N LEU A 179 -1.20 -4.10 -10.98
CA LEU A 179 -0.66 -3.38 -9.83
C LEU A 179 -1.20 -3.90 -8.50
N SER A 180 -0.33 -3.98 -7.51
CA SER A 180 -0.67 -4.24 -6.11
C SER A 180 -0.55 -2.95 -5.31
N GLU A 181 -1.46 -2.73 -4.35
CA GLU A 181 -1.54 -1.51 -3.59
C GLU A 181 -0.77 -1.62 -2.28
N ILE A 182 0.18 -0.72 -2.07
CA ILE A 182 1.05 -0.73 -0.89
C ILE A 182 0.73 0.50 -0.02
N LEU A 183 0.16 0.27 1.15
CA LEU A 183 -0.03 1.28 2.18
C LEU A 183 1.20 1.31 3.11
N TRP A 184 1.03 1.80 4.34
CA TRP A 184 2.11 1.92 5.33
C TRP A 184 1.60 1.62 6.73
N SER A 185 2.47 1.13 7.59
CA SER A 185 2.21 0.94 9.02
C SER A 185 2.85 2.02 9.88
N VAL A 186 3.84 2.77 9.33
CA VAL A 186 4.57 3.84 10.02
C VAL A 186 4.50 5.12 9.20
N THR A 187 4.15 6.25 9.81
CA THR A 187 4.15 7.56 9.16
C THR A 187 4.86 8.61 10.00
N ALA A 188 5.84 9.28 9.40
CA ALA A 188 6.52 10.41 10.01
C ALA A 188 5.68 11.70 10.03
N LYS A 189 4.62 11.78 9.22
CA LYS A 189 3.89 13.01 8.93
C LYS A 189 4.86 14.16 8.59
N ASP A 190 5.85 13.87 7.77
CA ASP A 190 6.92 14.78 7.35
C ASP A 190 6.40 15.97 6.54
N TYR A 191 5.24 15.83 5.91
CA TYR A 191 4.50 16.93 5.27
C TYR A 191 3.95 17.98 6.24
N THR A 192 4.02 17.75 7.56
CA THR A 192 3.54 18.69 8.59
C THR A 192 4.65 19.49 9.27
N THR A 193 5.91 19.20 8.98
CA THR A 193 7.06 19.80 9.69
C THR A 193 8.34 19.76 8.87
N ASN A 194 9.23 20.71 9.11
CA ASN A 194 10.61 20.68 8.62
C ASN A 194 11.62 20.24 9.71
N ASP A 195 11.13 19.90 10.90
CA ASP A 195 11.98 19.43 12.01
C ASP A 195 12.39 17.98 11.79
N SER A 196 13.62 17.77 11.33
CA SER A 196 14.19 16.46 11.06
C SER A 196 14.30 15.56 12.30
N ALA A 197 14.53 16.15 13.48
CA ALA A 197 14.59 15.39 14.73
C ALA A 197 13.19 14.84 15.11
N LEU A 198 12.15 15.64 14.91
CA LEU A 198 10.77 15.21 15.12
C LEU A 198 10.35 14.12 14.12
N ILE A 199 10.74 14.26 12.83
CA ILE A 199 10.50 13.24 11.79
C ILE A 199 11.17 11.93 12.20
N GLN A 200 12.47 11.98 12.53
CA GLN A 200 13.22 10.82 13.02
C GLN A 200 12.54 10.17 14.23
N LYS A 201 12.21 10.95 15.25
CA LYS A 201 11.55 10.45 16.47
C LYS A 201 10.26 9.70 16.14
N ARG A 202 9.38 10.30 15.31
CA ARG A 202 8.09 9.69 14.91
C ARG A 202 8.28 8.34 14.21
N VAL A 203 9.28 8.22 13.35
CA VAL A 203 9.59 6.95 12.69
C VAL A 203 10.09 5.93 13.71
N LEU A 204 11.07 6.30 14.53
CA LEU A 204 11.65 5.38 15.50
C LEU A 204 10.63 4.86 16.52
N ASP A 205 9.74 5.72 17.00
CA ASP A 205 8.72 5.36 18.00
C ASP A 205 7.68 4.35 17.46
N GLN A 206 7.37 4.40 16.15
CA GLN A 206 6.30 3.60 15.55
C GLN A 206 6.81 2.32 14.88
N THR A 207 8.12 2.26 14.56
CA THR A 207 8.63 1.17 13.72
C THR A 207 8.69 -0.15 14.48
N GLU A 208 7.99 -1.13 13.94
CA GLU A 208 8.02 -2.52 14.36
C GLU A 208 8.51 -3.42 13.23
N ARG A 209 8.73 -4.72 13.53
CA ARG A 209 9.11 -5.72 12.53
C ARG A 209 8.08 -5.76 11.40
N ASP A 210 8.58 -5.94 10.19
CA ASP A 210 7.80 -6.00 8.95
C ASP A 210 7.07 -4.68 8.62
N GLY A 211 7.46 -3.57 9.26
CA GLY A 211 6.89 -2.25 9.03
C GLY A 211 7.22 -1.69 7.65
N ILE A 212 6.27 -0.96 7.08
CA ILE A 212 6.44 -0.15 5.87
C ILE A 212 6.40 1.32 6.29
N ILE A 213 7.50 2.02 6.13
CA ILE A 213 7.68 3.41 6.58
C ILE A 213 7.38 4.36 5.44
N LEU A 214 6.41 5.26 5.63
CA LEU A 214 6.06 6.34 4.70
C LEU A 214 6.85 7.60 5.00
N LEU A 215 7.58 8.06 4.00
CA LEU A 215 8.27 9.36 3.93
C LEU A 215 8.05 9.99 2.54
N HIS A 216 8.49 11.23 2.36
CA HIS A 216 8.44 11.93 1.08
C HIS A 216 9.75 12.71 0.88
N ASP A 217 10.46 12.49 -0.22
CA ASP A 217 11.73 13.18 -0.51
C ASP A 217 11.56 14.62 -1.02
N ILE A 218 10.33 15.04 -1.21
CA ILE A 218 9.98 16.41 -1.63
C ILE A 218 9.99 17.44 -0.48
N TYR A 219 9.94 17.00 0.78
CA TYR A 219 9.90 17.90 1.94
C TYR A 219 11.29 18.13 2.54
N LYS A 220 11.56 19.39 2.93
CA LYS A 220 12.88 19.85 3.38
C LYS A 220 13.41 19.12 4.63
N GLY A 221 12.52 18.70 5.53
CA GLY A 221 12.90 18.04 6.78
C GLY A 221 13.22 16.57 6.63
N THR A 222 12.77 15.92 5.54
CA THR A 222 12.81 14.46 5.39
C THR A 222 14.23 13.95 5.12
N VAL A 223 14.87 14.43 4.05
CA VAL A 223 16.19 13.92 3.65
C VAL A 223 17.23 14.08 4.78
N PRO A 224 17.29 15.21 5.51
CA PRO A 224 18.17 15.33 6.68
C PRO A 224 17.84 14.38 7.84
N ALA A 225 16.61 13.89 7.96
CA ALA A 225 16.21 12.93 9.01
C ALA A 225 16.68 11.49 8.71
N VAL A 226 16.89 11.14 7.42
CA VAL A 226 17.13 9.77 6.97
C VAL A 226 18.36 9.12 7.63
N PRO A 227 19.55 9.77 7.76
CA PRO A 227 20.69 9.15 8.42
C PRO A 227 20.39 8.73 9.86
N GLY A 228 19.72 9.59 10.63
CA GLY A 228 19.34 9.27 12.01
C GLY A 228 18.28 8.18 12.11
N ILE A 229 17.36 8.10 11.15
CA ILE A 229 16.37 6.99 11.05
C ILE A 229 17.11 5.68 10.81
N ILE A 230 18.02 5.65 9.82
CA ILE A 230 18.79 4.44 9.47
C ILE A 230 19.63 3.97 10.65
N ASP A 231 20.41 4.86 11.25
CA ASP A 231 21.27 4.55 12.40
C ASP A 231 20.45 4.04 13.60
N GLY A 232 19.36 4.74 13.94
CA GLY A 232 18.48 4.34 15.04
C GLY A 232 17.82 2.98 14.85
N LEU A 233 17.39 2.65 13.63
CA LEU A 233 16.81 1.35 13.33
C LEU A 233 17.86 0.23 13.24
N LYS A 234 19.04 0.48 12.65
CA LYS A 234 20.16 -0.46 12.64
C LYS A 234 20.59 -0.82 14.08
N LYS A 235 20.69 0.16 14.99
CA LYS A 235 20.99 -0.07 16.43
C LYS A 235 19.94 -0.93 17.13
N ARG A 236 18.70 -0.92 16.66
CA ARG A 236 17.61 -1.78 17.14
C ARG A 236 17.55 -3.14 16.46
N GLY A 237 18.54 -3.48 15.63
CA GLY A 237 18.66 -4.75 14.90
C GLY A 237 17.78 -4.88 13.67
N PHE A 238 17.27 -3.76 13.12
CA PHE A 238 16.52 -3.81 11.88
C PHE A 238 17.43 -3.95 10.65
N VAL A 239 16.93 -4.69 9.66
CA VAL A 239 17.50 -4.86 8.33
C VAL A 239 16.58 -4.19 7.32
N PHE A 240 17.14 -3.28 6.53
CA PHE A 240 16.38 -2.59 5.50
C PHE A 240 16.25 -3.43 4.23
N VAL A 241 15.05 -3.46 3.69
CA VAL A 241 14.71 -4.20 2.47
C VAL A 241 13.74 -3.38 1.61
N THR A 242 13.62 -3.71 0.32
CA THR A 242 12.53 -3.17 -0.52
C THR A 242 11.20 -3.84 -0.15
N VAL A 243 10.07 -3.26 -0.57
CA VAL A 243 8.75 -3.89 -0.35
C VAL A 243 8.68 -5.29 -0.95
N PRO A 244 9.10 -5.57 -2.20
CA PRO A 244 9.14 -6.93 -2.72
C PRO A 244 9.98 -7.90 -1.88
N GLN A 245 11.14 -7.46 -1.38
CA GLN A 245 12.00 -8.28 -0.50
C GLN A 245 11.33 -8.55 0.85
N LEU A 246 10.57 -7.59 1.39
CA LEU A 246 9.81 -7.75 2.63
C LEU A 246 8.74 -8.83 2.52
N LEU A 247 8.12 -8.97 1.34
CA LEU A 247 7.08 -9.95 1.05
C LEU A 247 7.63 -11.34 0.68
N ALA A 248 8.90 -11.41 0.27
CA ALA A 248 9.51 -12.65 -0.23
C ALA A 248 9.56 -13.77 0.85
N PRO A 249 9.37 -15.05 0.46
CA PRO A 249 9.25 -15.60 -0.90
C PRO A 249 7.86 -15.41 -1.55
N GLY A 250 6.86 -14.91 -0.82
CA GLY A 250 5.59 -14.52 -1.39
C GLY A 250 5.72 -13.31 -2.30
N LYS A 251 4.65 -12.99 -3.00
CA LYS A 251 4.59 -11.83 -3.92
C LYS A 251 3.30 -11.06 -3.69
N ALA A 252 3.36 -9.76 -3.93
CA ALA A 252 2.14 -8.96 -4.01
C ALA A 252 1.29 -9.41 -5.22
N GLU A 253 0.00 -9.55 -5.01
CA GLU A 253 -0.96 -9.95 -6.03
C GLU A 253 -1.72 -8.71 -6.54
N PRO A 254 -1.88 -8.53 -7.87
CA PRO A 254 -2.59 -7.38 -8.42
C PRO A 254 -4.01 -7.20 -7.84
N GLY A 255 -4.36 -5.97 -7.52
CA GLY A 255 -5.65 -5.60 -6.93
C GLY A 255 -5.80 -5.94 -5.44
N LYS A 256 -4.73 -6.41 -4.79
CA LYS A 256 -4.71 -6.58 -3.31
C LYS A 256 -3.96 -5.44 -2.63
N VAL A 257 -4.36 -5.16 -1.39
CA VAL A 257 -3.84 -4.08 -0.56
C VAL A 257 -2.97 -4.65 0.56
N TYR A 258 -1.76 -4.12 0.71
CA TYR A 258 -0.77 -4.56 1.70
C TYR A 258 -0.41 -3.42 2.66
N ARG A 259 -0.22 -3.76 3.94
CA ARG A 259 0.09 -2.79 4.99
C ARG A 259 0.94 -3.39 6.11
#